data_517be78ced94f406ea5debcbed83f844
#
_entry.id   517be78ced94f406ea5debcbed83f844
#
_cell.length_a   1.000
_cell.length_b   1.000
_cell.length_c   1.000
_cell.angle_alpha   90.00
_cell.angle_beta   90.00
_cell.angle_gamma   90.00
#
_symmetry.space_group_name_H-M   'P 1'
#
loop_
_entity.id
_entity.type
_entity.pdbx_description
1 polymer ?
#
loop_
_entity_poly.entity_id
_entity_poly.type
_entity_poly.pdbx_seq_one_letter_code
_entity_poly.pdbx_strand_id
1 'polypeptide(L)'
;MDDLFLYLILFIAVLLVVWQALAYLQKFKQRAAIPKAVKLKHGDKPINAFITDEALSRLRVGLCIGGGVVGLLFSLLVAMPGFMVVLLSLGGALGGWFGPLRYYQRKVEERRASFERQMLNIVMGLASNLKAGMGISQALRTLAEHMLGVGGEELMLMLEELPLCKDINEAFDLMYERVPCEDLLLTKSAVRLSLKSGGGLTEIMAQLAETIRERNDFRERLANRVEQGKFEAKLMACAPIGIFLILLLIDTELMLPLVTTPMGWTAITIVAVLETLGFLWIRKIVTIEV
;
A
#
# COMPACT_ATOMS: atom_id res chain seq x y z
N MET A 1 38.86 -12.78 31.83
CA MET A 1 38.60 -13.73 30.73
C MET A 1 37.14 -14.22 30.75
N ASP A 2 36.52 -14.28 31.93
CA ASP A 2 35.16 -14.80 32.11
C ASP A 2 34.07 -13.92 31.50
N ASP A 3 34.25 -12.59 31.56
CA ASP A 3 33.28 -11.64 31.00
C ASP A 3 33.19 -11.72 29.47
N LEU A 4 34.33 -11.93 28.79
CA LEU A 4 34.38 -12.04 27.32
C LEU A 4 33.68 -13.31 26.82
N PHE A 5 33.79 -14.39 27.59
CA PHE A 5 33.11 -15.67 27.31
C PHE A 5 31.57 -15.55 27.51
N LEU A 6 31.18 -14.81 28.53
CA LEU A 6 29.79 -14.53 28.83
C LEU A 6 29.13 -13.66 27.73
N TYR A 7 29.81 -12.62 27.26
CA TYR A 7 29.38 -11.78 26.13
C TYR A 7 29.29 -12.57 24.82
N LEU A 8 30.21 -13.51 24.57
CA LEU A 8 30.20 -14.36 23.37
C LEU A 8 28.99 -15.32 23.38
N ILE A 9 28.69 -15.95 24.52
CA ILE A 9 27.53 -16.85 24.68
C ILE A 9 26.24 -16.07 24.49
N LEU A 10 26.13 -14.87 25.08
CA LEU A 10 24.96 -13.98 24.96
C LEU A 10 24.77 -13.51 23.51
N PHE A 11 25.84 -13.17 22.82
CA PHE A 11 25.82 -12.79 21.41
C PHE A 11 25.32 -13.95 20.52
N ILE A 12 25.82 -15.16 20.75
CA ILE A 12 25.37 -16.37 20.03
C ILE A 12 23.89 -16.66 20.31
N ALA A 13 23.44 -16.49 21.55
CA ALA A 13 22.05 -16.69 21.92
C ALA A 13 21.12 -15.67 21.22
N VAL A 14 21.50 -14.40 21.16
CA VAL A 14 20.76 -13.35 20.42
C VAL A 14 20.73 -13.67 18.94
N LEU A 15 21.85 -14.09 18.35
CA LEU A 15 21.95 -14.46 16.95
C LEU A 15 21.05 -15.67 16.60
N LEU A 16 20.99 -16.66 17.49
CA LEU A 16 20.09 -17.83 17.36
C LEU A 16 18.60 -17.43 17.45
N VAL A 17 18.24 -16.53 18.37
CA VAL A 17 16.86 -16.04 18.51
C VAL A 17 16.46 -15.21 17.30
N VAL A 18 17.33 -14.33 16.81
CA VAL A 18 17.12 -13.55 15.59
C VAL A 18 17.00 -14.48 14.37
N TRP A 19 17.87 -15.50 14.28
CA TRP A 19 17.82 -16.49 13.19
C TRP A 19 16.55 -17.34 13.24
N GLN A 20 16.11 -17.77 14.43
CA GLN A 20 14.83 -18.47 14.61
C GLN A 20 13.64 -17.58 14.26
N ALA A 21 13.64 -16.30 14.65
CA ALA A 21 12.61 -15.32 14.29
C ALA A 21 12.59 -15.09 12.78
N LEU A 22 13.76 -14.94 12.14
CA LEU A 22 13.88 -14.81 10.68
C LEU A 22 13.45 -16.09 9.94
N ALA A 23 13.84 -17.27 10.43
CA ALA A 23 13.41 -18.54 9.86
C ALA A 23 11.90 -18.77 10.02
N TYR A 24 11.33 -18.34 11.14
CA TYR A 24 9.89 -18.37 11.36
C TYR A 24 9.16 -17.39 10.44
N LEU A 25 9.70 -16.18 10.26
CA LEU A 25 9.21 -15.18 9.30
C LEU A 25 9.35 -15.67 7.85
N GLN A 26 10.44 -16.36 7.50
CA GLN A 26 10.61 -16.95 6.16
C GLN A 26 9.65 -18.11 5.90
N LYS A 27 9.48 -19.02 6.86
CA LYS A 27 8.46 -20.09 6.78
C LYS A 27 7.05 -19.52 6.71
N PHE A 28 6.81 -18.41 7.42
CA PHE A 28 5.55 -17.71 7.38
C PHE A 28 5.35 -16.98 6.05
N LYS A 29 6.42 -16.34 5.50
CA LYS A 29 6.43 -15.72 4.18
C LYS A 29 6.22 -16.73 3.04
N GLN A 30 6.75 -17.95 3.18
CA GLN A 30 6.50 -19.06 2.24
C GLN A 30 5.07 -19.63 2.37
N ARG A 31 4.50 -19.64 3.57
CA ARG A 31 3.08 -20.03 3.79
C ARG A 31 2.09 -18.91 3.47
N ALA A 32 2.55 -17.66 3.56
CA ALA A 32 1.83 -16.45 3.14
C ALA A 32 2.10 -16.08 1.65
N ALA A 33 2.92 -16.86 0.93
CA ALA A 33 3.00 -16.80 -0.52
C ALA A 33 1.65 -17.24 -1.06
N ILE A 34 0.77 -16.25 -1.27
CA ILE A 34 -0.56 -16.32 -1.86
C ILE A 34 -1.31 -17.56 -1.32
N PRO A 35 -1.96 -17.49 -0.17
CA PRO A 35 -2.99 -18.45 0.10
C PRO A 35 -3.97 -18.28 -1.07
N LYS A 36 -4.21 -19.36 -1.84
CA LYS A 36 -5.38 -19.44 -2.71
C LYS A 36 -6.51 -18.87 -1.89
N ALA A 37 -7.14 -17.79 -2.38
CA ALA A 37 -8.09 -17.03 -1.57
C ALA A 37 -9.04 -18.01 -0.89
N VAL A 38 -9.02 -17.98 0.43
CA VAL A 38 -9.86 -18.87 1.23
C VAL A 38 -11.30 -18.43 0.99
N LYS A 39 -12.19 -19.36 0.71
CA LYS A 39 -13.63 -19.08 0.61
C LYS A 39 -14.07 -18.37 1.88
N LEU A 40 -14.36 -17.08 1.78
CA LEU A 40 -14.88 -16.30 2.90
C LEU A 40 -16.32 -16.73 3.15
N LYS A 41 -16.66 -16.90 4.43
CA LYS A 41 -18.05 -17.06 4.83
C LYS A 41 -18.70 -15.67 4.83
N HIS A 42 -19.97 -15.61 4.48
CA HIS A 42 -20.73 -14.34 4.46
C HIS A 42 -20.56 -13.58 5.80
N GLY A 43 -20.08 -12.35 5.75
CA GLY A 43 -19.79 -11.51 6.92
C GLY A 43 -18.36 -11.56 7.46
N ASP A 44 -17.45 -12.34 6.86
CA ASP A 44 -16.04 -12.32 7.24
C ASP A 44 -15.34 -11.04 6.76
N LYS A 45 -14.36 -10.56 7.54
CA LYS A 45 -13.56 -9.39 7.16
C LYS A 45 -12.64 -9.73 5.98
N PRO A 46 -12.36 -8.78 5.06
CA PRO A 46 -11.46 -9.03 3.91
C PRO A 46 -10.08 -9.57 4.29
N ILE A 47 -9.61 -9.23 5.51
CA ILE A 47 -8.33 -9.72 6.04
C ILE A 47 -8.35 -11.24 6.26
N ASN A 48 -9.53 -11.85 6.50
CA ASN A 48 -9.68 -13.28 6.74
C ASN A 48 -9.44 -14.11 5.47
N ALA A 49 -9.45 -13.48 4.29
CA ALA A 49 -9.00 -14.12 3.04
C ALA A 49 -7.51 -14.46 3.06
N PHE A 50 -6.71 -13.79 3.89
CA PHE A 50 -5.26 -13.97 3.96
C PHE A 50 -4.83 -14.71 5.22
N ILE A 51 -5.51 -14.48 6.35
CA ILE A 51 -5.15 -15.06 7.63
C ILE A 51 -6.38 -15.14 8.54
N THR A 52 -6.58 -16.28 9.19
CA THR A 52 -7.65 -16.44 10.18
C THR A 52 -7.36 -15.58 11.41
N ASP A 53 -8.40 -14.98 12.02
CA ASP A 53 -8.28 -14.12 13.20
C ASP A 53 -7.49 -14.79 14.33
N GLU A 54 -7.65 -16.11 14.53
CA GLU A 54 -6.86 -16.87 15.49
C GLU A 54 -5.38 -16.96 15.14
N ALA A 55 -5.03 -17.14 13.87
CA ALA A 55 -3.65 -17.19 13.43
C ALA A 55 -2.99 -15.81 13.56
N LEU A 56 -3.72 -14.74 13.26
CA LEU A 56 -3.28 -13.36 13.43
C LEU A 56 -3.04 -13.03 14.91
N SER A 57 -3.93 -13.46 15.82
CA SER A 57 -3.77 -13.25 17.25
C SER A 57 -2.56 -13.99 17.82
N ARG A 58 -2.37 -15.26 17.46
CA ARG A 58 -1.18 -16.06 17.86
C ARG A 58 0.11 -15.42 17.36
N LEU A 59 0.10 -14.88 16.15
CA LEU A 59 1.26 -14.23 15.53
C LEU A 59 1.60 -12.91 16.23
N ARG A 60 0.59 -12.12 16.61
CA ARG A 60 0.78 -10.89 17.40
C ARG A 60 1.40 -11.20 18.76
N VAL A 61 0.85 -12.17 19.48
CA VAL A 61 1.35 -12.56 20.79
C VAL A 61 2.79 -13.08 20.69
N GLY A 62 3.08 -13.94 19.71
CA GLY A 62 4.42 -14.48 19.49
C GLY A 62 5.45 -13.40 19.15
N LEU A 63 5.11 -12.44 18.28
CA LEU A 63 6.00 -11.33 17.92
C LEU A 63 6.13 -10.29 19.03
N CYS A 64 5.09 -10.05 19.81
CA CYS A 64 5.13 -9.17 20.97
C CYS A 64 6.10 -9.71 22.04
N ILE A 65 5.96 -11.00 22.39
CA ILE A 65 6.87 -11.66 23.34
C ILE A 65 8.29 -11.73 22.76
N GLY A 66 8.45 -12.13 21.51
CA GLY A 66 9.75 -12.19 20.84
C GLY A 66 10.45 -10.84 20.77
N GLY A 67 9.74 -9.77 20.39
CA GLY A 67 10.26 -8.41 20.33
C GLY A 67 10.67 -7.87 21.71
N GLY A 68 9.88 -8.16 22.74
CA GLY A 68 10.21 -7.82 24.12
C GLY A 68 11.46 -8.53 24.62
N VAL A 69 11.59 -9.84 24.38
CA VAL A 69 12.76 -10.65 24.76
C VAL A 69 14.02 -10.20 24.02
N VAL A 70 13.93 -9.92 22.71
CA VAL A 70 15.07 -9.41 21.92
C VAL A 70 15.49 -8.04 22.43
N GLY A 71 14.55 -7.14 22.76
CA GLY A 71 14.85 -5.84 23.34
C GLY A 71 15.55 -5.94 24.70
N LEU A 72 15.12 -6.86 25.55
CA LEU A 72 15.75 -7.15 26.86
C LEU A 72 17.17 -7.71 26.68
N LEU A 73 17.36 -8.70 25.82
CA LEU A 73 18.68 -9.31 25.59
C LEU A 73 19.67 -8.31 24.98
N PHE A 74 19.21 -7.50 24.02
CA PHE A 74 20.04 -6.47 23.41
C PHE A 74 20.48 -5.40 24.41
N SER A 75 19.59 -4.96 25.30
CA SER A 75 19.91 -3.95 26.32
C SER A 75 20.84 -4.47 27.40
N LEU A 76 20.75 -5.74 27.77
CA LEU A 76 21.69 -6.41 28.67
C LEU A 76 23.08 -6.53 28.06
N LEU A 77 23.16 -6.82 26.74
CA LEU A 77 24.42 -6.93 26.00
C LEU A 77 25.18 -5.60 25.94
N VAL A 78 24.46 -4.47 25.80
CA VAL A 78 25.07 -3.14 25.64
C VAL A 78 25.28 -2.43 26.99
N ALA A 79 24.95 -3.09 28.12
CA ALA A 79 25.04 -2.52 29.49
C ALA A 79 24.42 -1.13 29.62
N MET A 80 23.23 -0.93 29.01
CA MET A 80 22.52 0.36 28.99
C MET A 80 21.87 0.67 30.34
N PRO A 81 21.66 1.97 30.69
CA PRO A 81 20.97 2.36 31.91
C PRO A 81 19.53 1.80 31.93
N GLY A 82 19.05 1.40 33.13
CA GLY A 82 17.82 0.63 33.31
C GLY A 82 16.57 1.20 32.63
N PHE A 83 16.46 2.53 32.48
CA PHE A 83 15.32 3.15 31.79
C PHE A 83 15.31 2.87 30.28
N MET A 84 16.50 2.76 29.63
CA MET A 84 16.61 2.40 28.22
C MET A 84 16.24 0.94 27.96
N VAL A 85 16.53 0.04 28.92
CA VAL A 85 16.10 -1.37 28.87
C VAL A 85 14.60 -1.46 28.77
N VAL A 86 13.88 -0.72 29.61
CA VAL A 86 12.41 -0.67 29.62
C VAL A 86 11.87 -0.07 28.32
N LEU A 87 12.48 1.01 27.82
CA LEU A 87 12.07 1.67 26.58
C LEU A 87 12.25 0.76 25.36
N LEU A 88 13.38 0.07 25.24
CA LEU A 88 13.67 -0.84 24.11
C LEU A 88 12.78 -2.10 24.15
N SER A 89 12.57 -2.69 25.33
CA SER A 89 11.70 -3.86 25.46
C SER A 89 10.23 -3.51 25.18
N LEU A 90 9.76 -2.35 25.66
CA LEU A 90 8.42 -1.84 25.38
C LEU A 90 8.23 -1.51 23.90
N GLY A 91 9.23 -0.87 23.28
CA GLY A 91 9.23 -0.56 21.84
C GLY A 91 9.19 -1.81 20.97
N GLY A 92 9.97 -2.85 21.33
CA GLY A 92 9.96 -4.14 20.66
C GLY A 92 8.63 -4.87 20.80
N ALA A 93 8.03 -4.85 21.96
CA ALA A 93 6.72 -5.43 22.22
C ALA A 93 5.60 -4.70 21.44
N LEU A 94 5.59 -3.36 21.44
CA LEU A 94 4.63 -2.55 20.68
C LEU A 94 4.79 -2.75 19.17
N GLY A 95 6.02 -2.79 18.67
CA GLY A 95 6.30 -3.09 17.26
C GLY A 95 5.80 -4.47 16.84
N GLY A 96 5.99 -5.49 17.70
CA GLY A 96 5.48 -6.85 17.49
C GLY A 96 3.94 -6.92 17.51
N TRP A 97 3.29 -6.08 18.30
CA TRP A 97 1.83 -6.01 18.40
C TRP A 97 1.18 -5.32 17.20
N PHE A 98 1.71 -4.15 16.78
CA PHE A 98 1.13 -3.35 15.69
C PHE A 98 1.66 -3.74 14.30
N GLY A 99 2.88 -4.27 14.21
CA GLY A 99 3.56 -4.59 12.95
C GLY A 99 2.76 -5.54 12.04
N PRO A 100 2.34 -6.73 12.53
CA PRO A 100 1.61 -7.70 11.72
C PRO A 100 0.29 -7.15 11.20
N LEU A 101 -0.46 -6.41 12.04
CA LEU A 101 -1.74 -5.83 11.62
C LEU A 101 -1.58 -4.87 10.45
N ARG A 102 -0.62 -3.93 10.55
CA ARG A 102 -0.33 -2.98 9.46
C ARG A 102 0.18 -3.67 8.20
N TYR A 103 0.99 -4.73 8.35
CA TYR A 103 1.48 -5.49 7.21
C TYR A 103 0.33 -6.17 6.44
N TYR A 104 -0.58 -6.85 7.14
CA TYR A 104 -1.71 -7.52 6.50
C TYR A 104 -2.74 -6.52 5.94
N GLN A 105 -3.00 -5.42 6.64
CA GLN A 105 -3.85 -4.36 6.13
C GLN A 105 -3.30 -3.77 4.82
N ARG A 106 -1.98 -3.54 4.74
CA ARG A 106 -1.32 -3.10 3.50
C ARG A 106 -1.47 -4.14 2.38
N LYS A 107 -1.34 -5.42 2.69
CA LYS A 107 -1.53 -6.50 1.71
C LYS A 107 -2.95 -6.54 1.16
N VAL A 108 -3.96 -6.38 2.02
CA VAL A 108 -5.36 -6.29 1.59
C VAL A 108 -5.57 -5.06 0.70
N GLU A 109 -5.01 -3.92 1.10
CA GLU A 109 -5.13 -2.67 0.32
C GLU A 109 -4.39 -2.75 -1.02
N GLU A 110 -3.19 -3.33 -1.07
CA GLU A 110 -2.44 -3.59 -2.30
C GLU A 110 -3.22 -4.51 -3.25
N ARG A 111 -3.86 -5.56 -2.72
CA ARG A 111 -4.72 -6.46 -3.50
C ARG A 111 -5.93 -5.73 -4.05
N ARG A 112 -6.62 -4.97 -3.20
CA ARG A 112 -7.76 -4.13 -3.60
C ARG A 112 -7.37 -3.13 -4.69
N ALA A 113 -6.29 -2.37 -4.49
CA ALA A 113 -5.79 -1.41 -5.47
C ALA A 113 -5.36 -2.08 -6.79
N SER A 114 -4.80 -3.30 -6.72
CA SER A 114 -4.45 -4.08 -7.91
C SER A 114 -5.69 -4.57 -8.66
N PHE A 115 -6.73 -4.97 -7.94
CA PHE A 115 -8.02 -5.33 -8.50
C PHE A 115 -8.71 -4.12 -9.16
N GLU A 116 -8.76 -2.99 -8.46
CA GLU A 116 -9.36 -1.75 -8.97
C GLU A 116 -8.72 -1.29 -10.28
N ARG A 117 -7.39 -1.36 -10.40
CA ARG A 117 -6.68 -1.06 -11.66
C ARG A 117 -7.06 -1.99 -12.81
N GLN A 118 -7.52 -3.21 -12.52
CA GLN A 118 -7.94 -4.18 -13.54
C GLN A 118 -9.43 -4.10 -13.87
N MET A 119 -10.21 -3.35 -13.10
CA MET A 119 -11.67 -3.26 -13.27
C MET A 119 -12.10 -2.77 -14.65
N LEU A 120 -11.38 -1.79 -15.21
CA LEU A 120 -11.64 -1.33 -16.58
C LEU A 120 -11.55 -2.49 -17.58
N ASN A 121 -10.49 -3.30 -17.48
CA ASN A 121 -10.29 -4.45 -18.37
C ASN A 121 -11.38 -5.53 -18.15
N ILE A 122 -11.82 -5.73 -16.91
CA ILE A 122 -12.91 -6.66 -16.58
C ILE A 122 -14.21 -6.20 -17.24
N VAL A 123 -14.58 -4.93 -17.08
CA VAL A 123 -15.84 -4.39 -17.60
C VAL A 123 -15.80 -4.33 -19.12
N MET A 124 -14.68 -3.91 -19.74
CA MET A 124 -14.50 -3.91 -21.19
C MET A 124 -14.58 -5.32 -21.78
N GLY A 125 -13.88 -6.29 -21.17
CA GLY A 125 -13.92 -7.68 -21.60
C GLY A 125 -15.32 -8.28 -21.47
N LEU A 126 -16.02 -7.98 -20.38
CA LEU A 126 -17.39 -8.40 -20.18
C LEU A 126 -18.33 -7.80 -21.26
N ALA A 127 -18.23 -6.50 -21.51
CA ALA A 127 -19.01 -5.82 -22.57
C ALA A 127 -18.73 -6.41 -23.95
N SER A 128 -17.47 -6.71 -24.26
CA SER A 128 -17.06 -7.32 -25.54
C SER A 128 -17.64 -8.73 -25.73
N ASN A 129 -17.54 -9.58 -24.68
CA ASN A 129 -18.06 -10.94 -24.71
C ASN A 129 -19.59 -10.96 -24.81
N LEU A 130 -20.28 -10.07 -24.10
CA LEU A 130 -21.74 -9.90 -24.19
C LEU A 130 -22.16 -9.39 -25.59
N LYS A 131 -21.40 -8.47 -26.19
CA LYS A 131 -21.62 -7.99 -27.56
C LYS A 131 -21.44 -9.10 -28.60
N ALA A 132 -20.57 -10.07 -28.34
CA ALA A 132 -20.44 -11.28 -29.17
C ALA A 132 -21.59 -12.29 -28.97
N GLY A 133 -22.58 -11.98 -28.13
CA GLY A 133 -23.75 -12.83 -27.89
C GLY A 133 -23.57 -13.89 -26.80
N MET A 134 -22.47 -13.84 -26.06
CA MET A 134 -22.26 -14.77 -24.93
C MET A 134 -23.19 -14.44 -23.76
N GLY A 135 -23.70 -15.46 -23.10
CA GLY A 135 -24.39 -15.28 -21.81
C GLY A 135 -23.41 -14.81 -20.72
N ILE A 136 -23.92 -14.09 -19.71
CA ILE A 136 -23.08 -13.48 -18.66
C ILE A 136 -22.15 -14.47 -17.95
N SER A 137 -22.62 -15.66 -17.61
CA SER A 137 -21.80 -16.70 -16.95
C SER A 137 -20.69 -17.21 -17.86
N GLN A 138 -20.94 -17.35 -19.17
CA GLN A 138 -19.93 -17.72 -20.15
C GLN A 138 -18.93 -16.60 -20.38
N ALA A 139 -19.41 -15.36 -20.50
CA ALA A 139 -18.56 -14.17 -20.63
C ALA A 139 -17.59 -14.02 -19.46
N LEU A 140 -18.08 -14.22 -18.24
CA LEU A 140 -17.24 -14.20 -17.03
C LEU A 140 -16.22 -15.34 -17.02
N ARG A 141 -16.59 -16.55 -17.44
CA ARG A 141 -15.68 -17.69 -17.52
C ARG A 141 -14.55 -17.45 -18.52
N THR A 142 -14.90 -17.04 -19.74
CA THR A 142 -13.90 -16.70 -20.78
C THR A 142 -12.96 -15.61 -20.30
N LEU A 143 -13.49 -14.61 -19.60
CA LEU A 143 -12.68 -13.52 -19.06
C LEU A 143 -11.71 -14.01 -17.97
N ALA A 144 -12.20 -14.84 -17.03
CA ALA A 144 -11.39 -15.40 -15.95
C ALA A 144 -10.22 -16.27 -16.46
N GLU A 145 -10.43 -17.03 -17.54
CA GLU A 145 -9.42 -17.89 -18.15
C GLU A 145 -8.29 -17.11 -18.83
N HIS A 146 -8.59 -15.94 -19.37
CA HIS A 146 -7.62 -15.13 -20.11
C HIS A 146 -7.01 -13.99 -19.31
N MET A 147 -7.57 -13.67 -18.14
CA MET A 147 -7.14 -12.56 -17.32
C MET A 147 -6.11 -13.00 -16.28
N LEU A 148 -4.94 -12.31 -16.27
CA LEU A 148 -3.88 -12.58 -15.31
C LEU A 148 -3.99 -11.63 -14.10
N GLY A 149 -3.46 -12.08 -12.96
CA GLY A 149 -3.38 -11.28 -11.73
C GLY A 149 -4.64 -11.35 -10.87
N VAL A 150 -4.80 -10.36 -10.00
CA VAL A 150 -5.83 -10.37 -8.96
C VAL A 150 -7.26 -10.41 -9.55
N GLY A 151 -7.47 -9.73 -10.68
CA GLY A 151 -8.77 -9.73 -11.35
C GLY A 151 -9.18 -11.13 -11.82
N GLY A 152 -8.27 -11.86 -12.47
CA GLY A 152 -8.51 -13.22 -12.90
C GLY A 152 -8.72 -14.18 -11.74
N GLU A 153 -7.92 -14.05 -10.67
CA GLU A 153 -8.08 -14.85 -9.44
C GLU A 153 -9.46 -14.66 -8.79
N GLU A 154 -9.92 -13.40 -8.66
CA GLU A 154 -11.23 -13.10 -8.05
C GLU A 154 -12.40 -13.53 -8.94
N LEU A 155 -12.26 -13.39 -10.26
CA LEU A 155 -13.26 -13.92 -11.21
C LEU A 155 -13.35 -15.44 -11.15
N MET A 156 -12.20 -16.14 -11.07
CA MET A 156 -12.16 -17.60 -10.93
C MET A 156 -12.84 -18.06 -9.64
N LEU A 157 -12.54 -17.40 -8.51
CA LEU A 157 -13.20 -17.67 -7.24
C LEU A 157 -14.71 -17.43 -7.29
N MET A 158 -15.13 -16.32 -7.92
CA MET A 158 -16.56 -16.04 -8.11
C MET A 158 -17.23 -17.16 -8.90
N LEU A 159 -16.58 -17.68 -9.95
CA LEU A 159 -17.12 -18.79 -10.75
C LEU A 159 -17.15 -20.13 -9.99
N GLU A 160 -16.18 -20.37 -9.08
CA GLU A 160 -16.21 -21.54 -8.19
C GLU A 160 -17.32 -21.46 -7.14
N GLU A 161 -17.67 -20.24 -6.71
CA GLU A 161 -18.75 -19.99 -5.74
C GLU A 161 -20.13 -19.96 -6.40
N LEU A 162 -20.23 -19.61 -7.67
CA LEU A 162 -21.49 -19.45 -8.42
C LEU A 162 -22.46 -20.65 -8.30
N PRO A 163 -22.01 -21.92 -8.35
CA PRO A 163 -22.90 -23.07 -8.14
C PRO A 163 -23.46 -23.19 -6.72
N LEU A 164 -22.87 -22.51 -5.74
CA LEU A 164 -23.28 -22.50 -4.33
C LEU A 164 -24.20 -21.32 -4.01
N CYS A 165 -24.25 -20.33 -4.90
CA CYS A 165 -25.07 -19.12 -4.78
C CYS A 165 -26.46 -19.34 -5.36
N LYS A 166 -27.45 -18.58 -4.87
CA LYS A 166 -28.82 -18.59 -5.42
C LYS A 166 -28.87 -18.00 -6.82
N ASP A 167 -28.09 -16.96 -7.05
CA ASP A 167 -28.00 -16.26 -8.32
C ASP A 167 -26.61 -15.60 -8.50
N ILE A 168 -26.38 -15.05 -9.68
CA ILE A 168 -25.15 -14.36 -10.02
C ILE A 168 -24.93 -13.08 -9.17
N ASN A 169 -26.01 -12.45 -8.67
CA ASN A 169 -25.90 -11.26 -7.84
C ASN A 169 -25.27 -11.58 -6.50
N GLU A 170 -25.62 -12.74 -5.91
CA GLU A 170 -25.00 -13.21 -4.66
C GLU A 170 -23.50 -13.49 -4.84
N ALA A 171 -23.10 -14.06 -5.99
CA ALA A 171 -21.69 -14.26 -6.31
C ALA A 171 -20.92 -12.93 -6.44
N PHE A 172 -21.53 -11.90 -7.03
CA PHE A 172 -20.99 -10.54 -7.06
C PHE A 172 -20.94 -9.91 -5.66
N ASP A 173 -21.92 -10.18 -4.79
CA ASP A 173 -21.92 -9.70 -3.41
C ASP A 173 -20.74 -10.29 -2.62
N LEU A 174 -20.48 -11.59 -2.74
CA LEU A 174 -19.33 -12.25 -2.12
C LEU A 174 -18.00 -11.71 -2.64
N MET A 175 -17.88 -11.48 -3.95
CA MET A 175 -16.70 -10.87 -4.55
C MET A 175 -16.49 -9.44 -4.02
N TYR A 176 -17.54 -8.65 -3.87
CA TYR A 176 -17.45 -7.30 -3.31
C TYR A 176 -17.03 -7.29 -1.84
N GLU A 177 -17.43 -8.28 -1.03
CA GLU A 177 -16.98 -8.43 0.35
C GLU A 177 -15.46 -8.69 0.45
N ARG A 178 -14.88 -9.41 -0.54
CA ARG A 178 -13.43 -9.68 -0.59
C ARG A 178 -12.61 -8.49 -1.07
N VAL A 179 -13.09 -7.84 -2.13
CA VAL A 179 -12.36 -6.73 -2.80
C VAL A 179 -13.30 -5.54 -3.01
N PRO A 180 -13.69 -4.83 -1.94
CA PRO A 180 -14.60 -3.71 -2.05
C PRO A 180 -13.98 -2.56 -2.83
N CYS A 181 -14.49 -2.26 -4.03
CA CYS A 181 -14.14 -1.09 -4.82
C CYS A 181 -15.39 -0.49 -5.50
N GLU A 182 -15.32 0.79 -5.81
CA GLU A 182 -16.46 1.54 -6.36
C GLU A 182 -16.91 0.99 -7.71
N ASP A 183 -15.95 0.67 -8.58
CA ASP A 183 -16.25 0.16 -9.93
C ASP A 183 -16.91 -1.22 -9.90
N LEU A 184 -16.55 -2.08 -8.94
CA LEU A 184 -17.23 -3.35 -8.74
C LEU A 184 -18.66 -3.16 -8.22
N LEU A 185 -18.87 -2.17 -7.33
CA LEU A 185 -20.21 -1.83 -6.84
C LEU A 185 -21.11 -1.36 -7.98
N LEU A 186 -20.58 -0.51 -8.87
CA LEU A 186 -21.30 -0.06 -10.06
C LEU A 186 -21.60 -1.23 -11.01
N THR A 187 -20.60 -2.07 -11.29
CA THR A 187 -20.73 -3.26 -12.14
C THR A 187 -21.80 -4.22 -11.60
N LYS A 188 -21.73 -4.55 -10.31
CA LYS A 188 -22.72 -5.38 -9.62
C LYS A 188 -24.13 -4.80 -9.72
N SER A 189 -24.27 -3.49 -9.52
CA SER A 189 -25.56 -2.80 -9.59
C SER A 189 -26.13 -2.80 -11.00
N ALA A 190 -25.28 -2.60 -11.99
CA ALA A 190 -25.63 -2.64 -13.41
C ALA A 190 -26.09 -4.04 -13.85
N VAL A 191 -25.39 -5.10 -13.44
CA VAL A 191 -25.78 -6.49 -13.68
C VAL A 191 -27.13 -6.78 -13.03
N ARG A 192 -27.30 -6.40 -11.76
CA ARG A 192 -28.56 -6.59 -11.03
C ARG A 192 -29.73 -5.90 -11.69
N LEU A 193 -29.56 -4.66 -12.15
CA LEU A 193 -30.59 -3.89 -12.82
C LEU A 193 -30.97 -4.51 -14.15
N SER A 194 -29.97 -4.86 -14.97
CA SER A 194 -30.19 -5.45 -16.29
C SER A 194 -30.92 -6.80 -16.23
N LEU A 195 -30.55 -7.66 -15.28
CA LEU A 195 -31.23 -8.94 -15.06
C LEU A 195 -32.69 -8.77 -14.63
N LYS A 196 -33.01 -7.72 -13.86
CA LYS A 196 -34.36 -7.40 -13.47
C LYS A 196 -35.21 -6.81 -14.62
N SER A 197 -34.58 -5.99 -15.47
CA SER A 197 -35.22 -5.31 -16.59
C SER A 197 -35.34 -6.17 -17.85
N GLY A 198 -34.67 -7.32 -17.89
CA GLY A 198 -34.73 -8.28 -18.98
C GLY A 198 -33.97 -7.90 -20.26
N GLY A 199 -33.03 -6.95 -20.19
CA GLY A 199 -32.21 -6.58 -21.36
C GLY A 199 -31.26 -5.42 -21.15
N GLY A 200 -30.47 -5.09 -22.19
CA GLY A 200 -29.59 -3.92 -22.21
C GLY A 200 -28.26 -4.06 -21.44
N LEU A 201 -27.90 -5.27 -20.96
CA LEU A 201 -26.66 -5.47 -20.20
C LEU A 201 -25.42 -5.09 -21.00
N THR A 202 -25.41 -5.37 -22.30
CA THR A 202 -24.27 -5.05 -23.19
C THR A 202 -24.04 -3.55 -23.27
N GLU A 203 -25.08 -2.77 -23.48
CA GLU A 203 -25.05 -1.31 -23.57
C GLU A 203 -24.64 -0.69 -22.22
N ILE A 204 -25.22 -1.18 -21.13
CA ILE A 204 -24.91 -0.69 -19.78
C ILE A 204 -23.43 -0.98 -19.45
N MET A 205 -22.93 -2.18 -19.77
CA MET A 205 -21.50 -2.51 -19.55
C MET A 205 -20.57 -1.68 -20.41
N ALA A 206 -20.93 -1.42 -21.68
CA ALA A 206 -20.13 -0.57 -22.56
C ALA A 206 -20.07 0.88 -22.04
N GLN A 207 -21.22 1.43 -21.62
CA GLN A 207 -21.27 2.78 -21.03
C GLN A 207 -20.52 2.88 -19.70
N LEU A 208 -20.59 1.85 -18.86
CA LEU A 208 -19.85 1.78 -17.62
C LEU A 208 -18.34 1.72 -17.88
N ALA A 209 -17.90 0.92 -18.87
CA ALA A 209 -16.49 0.86 -19.27
C ALA A 209 -15.97 2.24 -19.71
N GLU A 210 -16.73 2.98 -20.50
CA GLU A 210 -16.34 4.33 -20.93
C GLU A 210 -16.28 5.29 -19.75
N THR A 211 -17.24 5.26 -18.83
CA THR A 211 -17.24 6.08 -17.61
C THR A 211 -16.00 5.80 -16.72
N ILE A 212 -15.66 4.52 -16.54
CA ILE A 212 -14.47 4.14 -15.76
C ILE A 212 -13.20 4.61 -16.47
N ARG A 213 -13.14 4.48 -17.80
CA ARG A 213 -12.00 4.93 -18.61
C ARG A 213 -11.82 6.43 -18.51
N GLU A 214 -12.85 7.22 -18.74
CA GLU A 214 -12.80 8.69 -18.64
C GLU A 214 -12.31 9.14 -17.25
N ARG A 215 -12.81 8.48 -16.19
CA ARG A 215 -12.39 8.77 -14.83
C ARG A 215 -10.91 8.41 -14.58
N ASN A 216 -10.43 7.29 -15.10
CA ASN A 216 -9.03 6.90 -14.99
C ASN A 216 -8.12 7.86 -15.76
N ASP A 217 -8.49 8.24 -16.98
CA ASP A 217 -7.77 9.21 -17.80
C ASP A 217 -7.71 10.59 -17.12
N PHE A 218 -8.81 11.00 -16.47
CA PHE A 218 -8.83 12.24 -15.71
C PHE A 218 -7.90 12.19 -14.49
N ARG A 219 -7.95 11.11 -13.71
CA ARG A 219 -7.05 10.89 -12.56
C ARG A 219 -5.58 10.88 -12.98
N GLU A 220 -5.25 10.24 -14.09
CA GLU A 220 -3.89 10.21 -14.64
C GLU A 220 -3.41 11.60 -15.05
N ARG A 221 -4.26 12.37 -15.77
CA ARG A 221 -3.92 13.76 -16.14
C ARG A 221 -3.71 14.64 -14.91
N LEU A 222 -4.53 14.49 -13.87
CA LEU A 222 -4.33 15.20 -12.61
C LEU A 222 -3.02 14.81 -11.94
N ALA A 223 -2.72 13.52 -11.83
CA ALA A 223 -1.48 13.03 -11.23
C ALA A 223 -0.26 13.60 -11.96
N ASN A 224 -0.26 13.57 -13.30
CA ASN A 224 0.83 14.11 -14.12
C ASN A 224 1.01 15.62 -13.91
N ARG A 225 -0.07 16.40 -13.82
CA ARG A 225 0.01 17.83 -13.52
C ARG A 225 0.57 18.12 -12.13
N VAL A 226 0.15 17.33 -11.13
CA VAL A 226 0.67 17.44 -9.76
C VAL A 226 2.15 17.09 -9.69
N GLU A 227 2.61 16.06 -10.42
CA GLU A 227 4.02 15.71 -10.48
C GLU A 227 4.85 16.78 -11.17
N GLN A 228 4.36 17.37 -12.28
CA GLN A 228 4.99 18.49 -12.93
C GLN A 228 5.12 19.68 -11.96
N GLY A 229 4.05 20.07 -11.27
CA GLY A 229 4.09 21.16 -10.28
C GLY A 229 5.07 20.89 -9.13
N LYS A 230 5.16 19.65 -8.65
CA LYS A 230 6.17 19.25 -7.65
C LYS A 230 7.61 19.36 -8.18
N PHE A 231 7.82 19.03 -9.44
CA PHE A 231 9.14 19.15 -10.09
C PHE A 231 9.54 20.61 -10.25
N GLU A 232 8.63 21.45 -10.74
CA GLU A 232 8.83 22.91 -10.88
C GLU A 232 9.14 23.56 -9.51
N ALA A 233 8.39 23.19 -8.47
CA ALA A 233 8.63 23.67 -7.11
C ALA A 233 10.02 23.28 -6.59
N LYS A 234 10.49 22.05 -6.87
CA LYS A 234 11.84 21.61 -6.50
C LYS A 234 12.92 22.39 -7.25
N LEU A 235 12.73 22.64 -8.55
CA LEU A 235 13.66 23.44 -9.34
C LEU A 235 13.74 24.89 -8.81
N MET A 236 12.60 25.51 -8.50
CA MET A 236 12.56 26.84 -7.91
C MET A 236 13.25 26.89 -6.55
N ALA A 237 13.06 25.90 -5.69
CA ALA A 237 13.72 25.81 -4.40
C ALA A 237 15.24 25.57 -4.50
N CYS A 238 15.73 24.95 -5.57
CA CYS A 238 17.16 24.75 -5.79
C CYS A 238 17.82 25.96 -6.49
N ALA A 239 17.06 26.82 -7.15
CA ALA A 239 17.60 27.91 -7.97
C ALA A 239 18.46 28.93 -7.18
N PRO A 240 18.07 29.44 -5.99
CA PRO A 240 18.90 30.38 -5.24
C PRO A 240 20.22 29.77 -4.81
N ILE A 241 20.23 28.48 -4.41
CA ILE A 241 21.44 27.76 -4.03
C ILE A 241 22.36 27.61 -5.25
N GLY A 242 21.80 27.25 -6.41
CA GLY A 242 22.54 27.13 -7.66
C GLY A 242 23.14 28.45 -8.10
N ILE A 243 22.39 29.54 -8.05
CA ILE A 243 22.85 30.91 -8.41
C ILE A 243 23.94 31.35 -7.43
N PHE A 244 23.79 31.13 -6.14
CA PHE A 244 24.81 31.45 -5.14
C PHE A 244 26.12 30.73 -5.42
N LEU A 245 26.10 29.44 -5.72
CA LEU A 245 27.29 28.65 -6.05
C LEU A 245 27.97 29.12 -7.33
N ILE A 246 27.20 29.47 -8.37
CA ILE A 246 27.72 30.01 -9.64
C ILE A 246 28.39 31.35 -9.41
N LEU A 247 27.73 32.26 -8.68
CA LEU A 247 28.29 33.60 -8.37
C LEU A 247 29.57 33.50 -7.52
N LEU A 248 29.63 32.53 -6.59
CA LEU A 248 30.81 32.28 -5.78
C LEU A 248 32.00 31.79 -6.61
N LEU A 249 31.75 31.09 -7.73
CA LEU A 249 32.78 30.63 -8.67
C LEU A 249 33.25 31.74 -9.61
N ILE A 250 32.35 32.67 -10.00
CA ILE A 250 32.65 33.77 -10.93
C ILE A 250 33.37 34.91 -10.21
N ASP A 251 32.86 35.32 -9.06
CA ASP A 251 33.36 36.46 -8.30
C ASP A 251 33.36 36.15 -6.79
N THR A 252 34.43 35.56 -6.33
CA THR A 252 34.61 35.17 -4.93
C THR A 252 34.74 36.41 -4.02
N GLU A 253 35.36 37.52 -4.51
CA GLU A 253 35.54 38.74 -3.71
C GLU A 253 34.21 39.41 -3.38
N LEU A 254 33.27 39.37 -4.31
CA LEU A 254 31.91 39.93 -4.14
C LEU A 254 31.04 39.07 -3.23
N MET A 255 31.22 37.76 -3.22
CA MET A 255 30.42 36.80 -2.44
C MET A 255 30.97 36.57 -1.04
N LEU A 256 32.29 36.75 -0.82
CA LEU A 256 32.93 36.51 0.48
C LEU A 256 32.31 37.35 1.62
N PRO A 257 31.99 38.66 1.44
CA PRO A 257 31.34 39.45 2.48
C PRO A 257 29.99 38.90 2.92
N LEU A 258 29.26 38.25 2.01
CA LEU A 258 27.96 37.65 2.33
C LEU A 258 28.07 36.50 3.38
N VAL A 259 29.19 35.80 3.39
CA VAL A 259 29.44 34.69 4.31
C VAL A 259 30.26 35.14 5.54
N THR A 260 31.08 36.16 5.43
CA THR A 260 31.99 36.59 6.48
C THR A 260 31.46 37.73 7.37
N THR A 261 30.48 38.50 6.89
CA THR A 261 29.93 39.66 7.65
C THR A 261 28.63 39.28 8.39
N PRO A 262 28.37 39.90 9.58
CA PRO A 262 27.11 39.67 10.30
C PRO A 262 25.89 40.12 9.46
N MET A 263 26.06 41.15 8.61
CA MET A 263 24.99 41.64 7.74
C MET A 263 24.68 40.66 6.60
N GLY A 264 25.70 39.96 6.09
CA GLY A 264 25.51 38.86 5.11
C GLY A 264 24.74 37.69 5.69
N TRP A 265 25.02 37.28 6.92
CA TRP A 265 24.27 36.22 7.60
C TRP A 265 22.80 36.57 7.83
N THR A 266 22.48 37.82 8.15
CA THR A 266 21.08 38.27 8.25
C THR A 266 20.36 38.18 6.92
N ALA A 267 21.01 38.56 5.81
CA ALA A 267 20.46 38.49 4.47
C ALA A 267 20.18 37.02 4.06
N ILE A 268 21.15 36.11 4.27
CA ILE A 268 21.00 34.66 4.01
C ILE A 268 19.83 34.10 4.83
N THR A 269 19.71 34.46 6.11
CA THR A 269 18.63 33.96 6.97
C THR A 269 17.26 34.41 6.48
N ILE A 270 17.13 35.69 6.06
CA ILE A 270 15.88 36.21 5.51
C ILE A 270 15.50 35.45 4.23
N VAL A 271 16.45 35.25 3.31
CA VAL A 271 16.21 34.50 2.06
C VAL A 271 15.78 33.06 2.37
N ALA A 272 16.48 32.38 3.27
CA ALA A 272 16.15 31.01 3.65
C ALA A 272 14.74 30.88 4.27
N VAL A 273 14.34 31.87 5.10
CA VAL A 273 12.97 31.89 5.68
C VAL A 273 11.93 32.11 4.59
N LEU A 274 12.13 33.07 3.69
CA LEU A 274 11.21 33.35 2.60
C LEU A 274 11.08 32.14 1.65
N GLU A 275 12.18 31.51 1.32
CA GLU A 275 12.20 30.30 0.47
C GLU A 275 11.47 29.13 1.12
N THR A 276 11.70 28.90 2.42
CA THR A 276 10.99 27.86 3.16
C THR A 276 9.48 28.12 3.21
N LEU A 277 9.07 29.37 3.44
CA LEU A 277 7.66 29.74 3.42
C LEU A 277 7.04 29.55 2.03
N GLY A 278 7.74 29.97 0.98
CA GLY A 278 7.31 29.78 -0.42
C GLY A 278 7.14 28.29 -0.76
N PHE A 279 8.12 27.47 -0.41
CA PHE A 279 8.06 26.02 -0.62
C PHE A 279 6.89 25.36 0.14
N LEU A 280 6.65 25.73 1.39
CA LEU A 280 5.53 25.23 2.18
C LEU A 280 4.17 25.60 1.56
N TRP A 281 4.05 26.82 1.04
CA TRP A 281 2.84 27.27 0.36
C TRP A 281 2.59 26.51 -0.94
N ILE A 282 3.59 26.38 -1.79
CA ILE A 282 3.48 25.60 -3.03
C ILE A 282 3.09 24.16 -2.73
N ARG A 283 3.75 23.53 -1.74
CA ARG A 283 3.42 22.18 -1.32
C ARG A 283 1.97 22.04 -0.85
N LYS A 284 1.46 23.05 -0.12
CA LYS A 284 0.06 23.05 0.35
C LYS A 284 -0.93 23.16 -0.81
N ILE A 285 -0.68 24.04 -1.79
CA ILE A 285 -1.54 24.23 -2.96
C ILE A 285 -1.57 22.97 -3.81
N VAL A 286 -0.40 22.40 -4.13
CA VAL A 286 -0.27 21.18 -4.96
C VAL A 286 -0.90 19.95 -4.31
N THR A 287 -1.00 19.92 -2.97
CA THR A 287 -1.57 18.76 -2.24
C THR A 287 -3.10 18.83 -2.11
N ILE A 288 -3.71 20.00 -2.31
CA ILE A 288 -5.17 20.18 -2.17
C ILE A 288 -5.92 19.78 -3.46
N GLU A 289 -5.26 19.68 -4.60
CA GLU A 289 -5.90 19.36 -5.89
C GLU A 289 -6.02 17.84 -6.18
N VAL A 290 -5.71 16.97 -5.23
CA VAL A 290 -5.81 15.50 -5.31
C VAL A 290 -6.68 14.98 -4.19
#